data_6685c776ba1db0e7677f98b52bc885be
#
_entry.id   6685c776ba1db0e7677f98b52bc885be
#
_cell.length_a   1.000
_cell.length_b   1.000
_cell.length_c   1.000
_cell.angle_alpha   90.00
_cell.angle_beta   90.00
_cell.angle_gamma   90.00
#
_symmetry.space_group_name_H-M   'P 1'
#
loop_
_entity.id
_entity.type
_entity.pdbx_description
1 polymer ?
#
loop_
_entity_poly.entity_id
_entity_poly.type
_entity_poly.pdbx_seq_one_letter_code
_entity_poly.pdbx_strand_id
1 'polypeptide(L)' 'MIKIRLTFSNDKKGLIEFAEALDNIKRTFNVLSVSKVYKGRGESKFSNVYIDVENK' A
#
# COMPACT_ATOMS: atom_id res chain seq x y z
N MET A 1 -15.86 -6.88 -2.59
CA MET A 1 -14.58 -6.45 -1.99
C MET A 1 -13.52 -6.39 -3.07
N ILE A 2 -12.73 -5.34 -3.07
CA ILE A 2 -11.64 -5.15 -4.01
C ILE A 2 -10.32 -5.27 -3.25
N LYS A 3 -9.38 -6.03 -3.79
CA LYS A 3 -8.05 -6.17 -3.19
C LYS A 3 -7.04 -5.38 -3.99
N ILE A 4 -6.30 -4.53 -3.30
CA ILE A 4 -5.26 -3.70 -3.90
C ILE A 4 -3.92 -4.10 -3.30
N ARG A 5 -2.91 -4.27 -4.16
CA ARG A 5 -1.54 -4.46 -3.71
C ARG A 5 -0.74 -3.23 -4.09
N LEU A 6 -0.14 -2.60 -3.11
CA LEU A 6 0.80 -1.50 -3.33
C LEU A 6 2.21 -2.02 -3.16
N THR A 7 3.03 -1.81 -4.18
CA THR A 7 4.45 -2.11 -4.14
C THR A 7 5.20 -0.78 -4.17
N PHE A 8 6.09 -0.58 -3.23
CA PHE A 8 6.83 0.68 -3.11
C PHE A 8 8.27 0.41 -2.69
N SER A 9 9.15 1.36 -3.02
CA SER A 9 10.55 1.25 -2.65
C SER A 9 10.76 1.53 -1.16
N ASN A 10 11.78 0.88 -0.57
CA ASN A 10 12.06 0.99 0.87
C ASN A 10 12.86 2.23 1.25
N ASP A 11 12.98 3.19 0.35
CA ASP A 11 13.67 4.44 0.63
C ASP A 11 12.68 5.51 1.09
N LYS A 12 13.21 6.67 1.44
CA LYS A 12 12.40 7.79 1.91
C LYS A 12 11.37 8.21 0.86
N LYS A 13 11.75 8.28 -0.40
CA LYS A 13 10.86 8.65 -1.49
C LYS A 13 9.72 7.65 -1.64
N GLY A 14 10.04 6.36 -1.59
CA GLY A 14 9.04 5.29 -1.69
C GLY A 14 8.04 5.34 -0.55
N LEU A 15 8.49 5.63 0.66
CA LEU A 15 7.60 5.75 1.82
C LEU A 15 6.65 6.94 1.68
N ILE A 16 7.13 8.04 1.14
CA ILE A 16 6.29 9.23 0.88
C ILE A 16 5.25 8.91 -0.19
N GLU A 17 5.66 8.27 -1.28
CA GLU A 17 4.75 7.87 -2.34
C GLU A 17 3.68 6.90 -1.84
N PHE A 18 4.06 5.97 -0.97
CA PHE A 18 3.13 5.04 -0.36
C PHE A 18 2.08 5.77 0.49
N ALA A 19 2.52 6.71 1.33
CA ALA A 19 1.60 7.48 2.17
C ALA A 19 0.61 8.28 1.34
N GLU A 20 1.06 8.91 0.25
CA GLU A 20 0.20 9.66 -0.65
C GLU A 20 -0.80 8.74 -1.38
N ALA A 21 -0.33 7.58 -1.84
CA ALA A 21 -1.19 6.62 -2.52
C ALA A 21 -2.28 6.09 -1.59
N LEU A 22 -1.92 5.78 -0.35
CA LEU A 22 -2.88 5.31 0.64
C LEU A 22 -3.94 6.38 0.93
N ASP A 23 -3.53 7.64 1.03
CA ASP A 23 -4.46 8.74 1.23
C ASP A 23 -5.44 8.87 0.07
N ASN A 24 -4.96 8.76 -1.16
CA ASN A 24 -5.81 8.79 -2.36
C ASN A 24 -6.81 7.63 -2.38
N ILE A 25 -6.37 6.45 -1.98
CA ILE A 25 -7.26 5.28 -1.89
C ILE A 25 -8.36 5.52 -0.87
N LYS A 26 -8.04 6.10 0.28
CA LYS A 26 -9.03 6.42 1.32
C LYS A 26 -10.07 7.43 0.85
N ARG A 27 -9.70 8.34 -0.05
CA ARG A 27 -10.62 9.31 -0.61
C ARG A 27 -11.55 8.70 -1.65
N THR A 28 -11.06 7.71 -2.38
CA THR A 28 -11.78 7.10 -3.50
C THR A 28 -12.64 5.92 -3.06
N PHE A 29 -12.16 5.15 -2.09
CA PHE A 29 -12.81 3.93 -1.63
C PHE A 29 -13.01 3.94 -0.12
N ASN A 30 -13.92 3.08 0.36
CA ASN A 30 -13.99 2.74 1.77
C ASN A 30 -12.93 1.69 2.04
N VAL A 31 -11.96 2.00 2.90
CA VAL A 31 -10.91 1.07 3.28
C VAL A 31 -11.41 0.16 4.39
N LEU A 32 -11.42 -1.14 4.11
CA LEU A 32 -11.89 -2.16 5.07
C LEU A 32 -10.75 -2.64 5.95
N SER A 33 -9.57 -2.85 5.38
CA SER A 33 -8.41 -3.27 6.14
C SER A 33 -7.13 -2.94 5.38
N VAL A 34 -6.05 -2.79 6.16
CA VAL A 34 -4.70 -2.56 5.61
C VAL A 34 -3.78 -3.57 6.30
N SER A 35 -3.04 -4.35 5.50
CA SER A 35 -2.11 -5.33 6.05
C SER A 35 -0.87 -4.67 6.62
N LYS A 36 -0.06 -5.45 7.31
CA LYS A 36 1.29 -5.02 7.68
C LYS A 36 2.14 -4.92 6.42
N VAL A 37 3.30 -4.29 6.55
CA VAL A 37 4.26 -4.17 5.45
C VAL A 37 5.01 -5.48 5.30
N TYR A 38 5.02 -6.04 4.09
CA TYR A 38 5.78 -7.23 3.75
C TYR A 38 6.99 -6.81 2.94
N LYS A 39 8.17 -6.97 3.52
CA LYS A 39 9.42 -6.68 2.82
C LYS A 39 9.75 -7.81 1.87
N GLY A 40 10.31 -7.46 0.71
CA GLY A 40 10.79 -8.47 -0.23
C GLY A 40 11.93 -9.30 0.38
N ARG A 41 12.20 -10.46 -0.25
CA ARG A 41 13.23 -11.36 0.24
C ARG A 41 14.63 -10.83 -0.10
N GLY A 42 15.57 -11.10 0.81
CA GLY A 42 16.99 -10.79 0.62
C GLY A 42 17.23 -9.29 0.46
N GLU A 43 17.89 -8.92 -0.63
CA GLU A 43 18.26 -7.54 -0.90
C GLU A 43 17.17 -6.75 -1.66
N SER A 44 15.95 -7.23 -1.66
CA SER A 44 14.86 -6.53 -2.35
C SER A 44 14.72 -5.11 -1.82
N LYS A 45 14.63 -4.16 -2.74
CA LYS A 45 14.46 -2.73 -2.43
C LYS A 45 12.99 -2.35 -2.33
N PHE A 46 12.08 -3.32 -2.43
CA PHE A 46 10.65 -3.07 -2.49
C PHE A 46 9.92 -3.75 -1.36
N SER A 47 8.81 -3.15 -0.97
CA SER A 47 7.88 -3.71 0.00
C SER A 47 6.47 -3.72 -0.57
N ASN A 48 5.62 -4.56 -0.01
CA ASN A 48 4.23 -4.69 -0.43
C ASN A 48 3.30 -4.49 0.75
N VAL A 49 2.16 -3.86 0.47
CA VAL A 49 1.05 -3.75 1.41
C VAL A 49 -0.23 -4.15 0.69
N TYR A 50 -1.07 -4.92 1.34
CA TYR A 50 -2.34 -5.37 0.80
C TYR A 50 -3.47 -4.61 1.48
N ILE A 51 -4.38 -4.08 0.68
CA ILE A 51 -5.48 -3.23 1.16
C ILE A 51 -6.78 -3.80 0.63
N ASP A 52 -7.72 -4.03 1.53
CA ASP A 52 -9.07 -4.44 1.16
C ASP A 52 -9.97 -3.21 1.20
N VAL A 53 -10.66 -2.97 0.10
CA VAL A 53 -11.52 -1.81 -0.05
C VAL A 53 -12.86 -2.21 -0.68
N GLU A 54 -13.80 -1.30 -0.62
CA GLU A 54 -15.06 -1.42 -1.36
C GLU A 54 -15.42 -0.05 -1.93
N ASN A 55 -16.29 -0.04 -2.92
CA ASN A 55 -16.77 1.22 -3.51
C ASN A 55 -17.53 2.03 -2.45
N LYS A 56 -17.37 3.34 -2.51
CA LYS A 56 -18.19 4.23 -1.67
C LYS A 56 -19.60 4.28 -2.14
#